data_3878a9693fa6adcfd77bd16553be7a42
#
_entry.id   3878a9693fa6adcfd77bd16553be7a42
#
_cell.length_a   1.000
_cell.length_b   1.000
_cell.length_c   1.000
_cell.angle_alpha   90.00
_cell.angle_beta   90.00
_cell.angle_gamma   90.00
#
_symmetry.space_group_name_H-M   'P 1'
#
loop_
_entity.id
_entity.type
_entity.pdbx_description
1 polymer ?
#
loop_
_entity_poly.entity_id
_entity_poly.type
_entity_poly.pdbx_seq_one_letter_code
_entity_poly.pdbx_strand_id
1 'polypeptide(L)'
;AAATFGQLFSQHQMEKHYLAIALGKPKKKQGWIKGDMEKGRNGSWLLTRNQLNPASTYFTSTALEADQKMAKRLYLLQPKTGKTHQIRVALKSLGCPILGDQRYKGAEADRCYLHAFSLVFNWQDQVMSFQCEPELGDWPNFAEIDLLSAFYA
;
A
#
# COMPACT_ATOMS: atom_id res chain seq x y z
N ALA A 1 -31.83 5.78 -3.78
CA ALA A 1 -30.77 6.75 -3.99
C ALA A 1 -29.44 6.06 -4.16
N ALA A 2 -28.62 6.54 -5.09
CA ALA A 2 -27.29 6.00 -5.30
C ALA A 2 -26.43 6.22 -4.05
N ALA A 3 -25.62 5.22 -3.69
CA ALA A 3 -24.64 5.39 -2.65
C ALA A 3 -23.63 6.48 -3.02
N THR A 4 -23.30 7.33 -2.06
CA THR A 4 -22.22 8.31 -2.25
C THR A 4 -20.87 7.64 -2.16
N PHE A 5 -19.81 8.30 -2.66
CA PHE A 5 -18.45 7.80 -2.48
C PHE A 5 -18.11 7.58 -1.01
N GLY A 6 -18.55 8.48 -0.11
CA GLY A 6 -18.32 8.32 1.32
C GLY A 6 -18.96 7.06 1.89
N GLN A 7 -20.17 6.71 1.43
CA GLN A 7 -20.84 5.47 1.84
C GLN A 7 -20.11 4.23 1.32
N LEU A 8 -19.59 4.26 0.08
CA LEU A 8 -18.80 3.17 -0.47
C LEU A 8 -17.52 2.93 0.34
N PHE A 9 -16.84 4.00 0.75
CA PHE A 9 -15.68 3.89 1.62
C PHE A 9 -16.03 3.32 2.99
N SER A 10 -17.07 3.84 3.63
CA SER A 10 -17.46 3.41 4.98
C SER A 10 -17.97 1.97 5.01
N GLN A 11 -18.53 1.48 3.92
CA GLN A 11 -19.04 0.12 3.79
C GLN A 11 -18.01 -0.85 3.19
N HIS A 12 -16.78 -0.44 3.00
CA HIS A 12 -15.71 -1.23 2.40
C HIS A 12 -16.08 -1.81 1.01
N GLN A 13 -16.88 -1.06 0.24
CA GLN A 13 -17.33 -1.46 -1.10
C GLN A 13 -16.40 -1.01 -2.21
N MET A 14 -15.29 -0.36 -1.86
CA MET A 14 -14.26 0.02 -2.80
C MET A 14 -13.03 -0.85 -2.64
N GLU A 15 -12.52 -1.34 -3.78
CA GLU A 15 -11.22 -1.97 -3.83
C GLU A 15 -10.18 -0.93 -4.25
N LYS A 16 -9.20 -0.70 -3.40
CA LYS A 16 -8.12 0.26 -3.64
C LYS A 16 -6.81 -0.49 -3.70
N HIS A 17 -5.99 -0.16 -4.69
CA HIS A 17 -4.65 -0.70 -4.81
C HIS A 17 -3.65 0.44 -4.81
N TYR A 18 -2.58 0.26 -4.06
CA TYR A 18 -1.48 1.22 -3.98
C TYR A 18 -0.20 0.57 -4.43
N LEU A 19 0.65 1.35 -5.07
CA LEU A 19 2.03 0.97 -5.37
C LEU A 19 2.96 1.68 -4.40
N ALA A 20 3.97 0.96 -3.93
CA ALA A 20 5.01 1.55 -3.10
C ALA A 20 6.36 0.92 -3.44
N ILE A 21 7.41 1.69 -3.26
CA ILE A 21 8.78 1.20 -3.32
C ILE A 21 9.40 1.34 -1.94
N ALA A 22 10.06 0.29 -1.47
CA ALA A 22 10.81 0.32 -0.23
C ALA A 22 12.14 -0.41 -0.39
N LEU A 23 13.09 -0.06 0.48
CA LEU A 23 14.41 -0.68 0.52
C LEU A 23 14.43 -1.78 1.56
N GLY A 24 15.32 -2.74 1.36
CA GLY A 24 15.60 -3.78 2.32
C GLY A 24 14.80 -5.05 2.08
N LYS A 25 14.96 -5.98 3.02
CA LYS A 25 14.31 -7.30 2.96
C LYS A 25 13.14 -7.32 3.92
N PRO A 26 11.89 -7.49 3.42
CA PRO A 26 10.74 -7.54 4.30
C PRO A 26 10.69 -8.84 5.09
N LYS A 27 10.02 -8.82 6.24
CA LYS A 27 9.77 -10.02 7.05
C LYS A 27 9.04 -11.11 6.27
N LYS A 28 8.17 -10.71 5.32
CA LYS A 28 7.53 -11.61 4.36
C LYS A 28 7.30 -10.85 3.04
N LYS A 29 7.20 -11.61 1.94
CA LYS A 29 7.13 -11.03 0.59
C LYS A 29 5.72 -10.85 0.07
N GLN A 30 4.74 -11.50 0.70
CA GLN A 30 3.31 -11.40 0.36
C GLN A 30 2.47 -11.86 1.53
N GLY A 31 1.19 -11.50 1.52
CA GLY A 31 0.23 -11.94 2.50
C GLY A 31 -0.47 -10.80 3.22
N TRP A 32 -0.94 -11.06 4.43
CA TRP A 32 -1.68 -10.11 5.23
C TRP A 32 -0.79 -9.40 6.24
N ILE A 33 -1.09 -8.12 6.44
CA ILE A 33 -0.55 -7.33 7.55
C ILE A 33 -1.77 -6.85 8.35
N LYS A 34 -1.92 -7.34 9.58
CA LYS A 34 -3.08 -7.06 10.43
C LYS A 34 -2.66 -6.68 11.83
N GLY A 35 -3.33 -5.70 12.41
CA GLY A 35 -3.14 -5.29 13.79
C GLY A 35 -3.85 -3.99 14.10
N ASP A 36 -4.14 -3.78 15.39
CA ASP A 36 -4.68 -2.52 15.84
C ASP A 36 -3.65 -1.42 15.66
N MET A 37 -4.12 -0.25 15.25
CA MET A 37 -3.26 0.92 15.11
C MET A 37 -3.42 1.83 16.31
N GLU A 38 -2.30 2.20 16.90
CA GLU A 38 -2.23 3.12 18.04
C GLU A 38 -1.40 4.35 17.69
N LYS A 39 -1.77 5.49 18.28
CA LYS A 39 -1.00 6.73 18.12
C LYS A 39 0.38 6.59 18.76
N GLY A 40 1.40 6.91 17.98
CA GLY A 40 2.76 7.05 18.45
C GLY A 40 3.13 8.52 18.68
N ARG A 41 4.42 8.81 18.59
CA ARG A 41 4.96 10.17 18.77
C ARG A 41 4.84 11.00 17.49
N ASN A 42 4.68 12.30 17.61
CA ASN A 42 4.78 13.28 16.51
C ASN A 42 3.84 12.98 15.33
N GLY A 43 2.63 12.54 15.61
CA GLY A 43 1.64 12.26 14.57
C GLY A 43 1.88 10.96 13.79
N SER A 44 2.79 10.10 14.24
CA SER A 44 2.94 8.77 13.68
C SER A 44 2.00 7.78 14.35
N TRP A 45 1.86 6.61 13.72
CA TRP A 45 1.04 5.51 14.20
C TRP A 45 1.89 4.24 14.32
N LEU A 46 1.46 3.32 15.17
CA LEU A 46 2.10 2.03 15.39
C LEU A 46 1.11 0.92 15.12
N LEU A 47 1.60 -0.15 14.51
CA LEU A 47 0.85 -1.39 14.37
C LEU A 47 1.17 -2.28 15.58
N THR A 48 0.14 -2.70 16.30
CA THR A 48 0.29 -3.58 17.46
C THR A 48 -0.09 -5.01 17.10
N ARG A 49 0.14 -5.95 18.00
CA ARG A 49 -0.27 -7.35 17.84
C ARG A 49 -1.73 -7.59 18.23
N ASN A 50 -2.39 -6.62 18.82
CA ASN A 50 -3.79 -6.72 19.20
C ASN A 50 -4.67 -6.81 17.95
N GLN A 51 -5.80 -7.48 18.04
CA GLN A 51 -6.73 -7.71 16.94
C GLN A 51 -8.17 -7.36 17.32
N LEU A 52 -8.37 -6.29 18.09
CA LEU A 52 -9.70 -5.83 18.49
C LEU A 52 -10.41 -5.05 17.38
N ASN A 53 -9.68 -4.19 16.71
CA ASN A 53 -10.14 -3.41 15.57
C ASN A 53 -9.00 -3.27 14.55
N PRO A 54 -8.59 -4.37 13.94
CA PRO A 54 -7.35 -4.38 13.16
C PRO A 54 -7.44 -3.63 11.86
N ALA A 55 -6.38 -2.88 11.56
CA ALA A 55 -6.09 -2.48 10.20
C ALA A 55 -5.62 -3.69 9.43
N SER A 56 -6.20 -3.94 8.25
CA SER A 56 -5.91 -5.11 7.44
C SER A 56 -5.46 -4.68 6.05
N THR A 57 -4.30 -5.12 5.64
CA THR A 57 -3.74 -4.86 4.31
C THR A 57 -3.25 -6.17 3.70
N TYR A 58 -3.71 -6.48 2.52
CA TYR A 58 -3.13 -7.58 1.73
C TYR A 58 -2.09 -7.01 0.77
N PHE A 59 -1.00 -7.74 0.57
CA PHE A 59 0.02 -7.26 -0.36
C PHE A 59 0.72 -8.40 -1.09
N THR A 60 1.25 -8.07 -2.25
CA THR A 60 2.26 -8.85 -2.95
C THR A 60 3.44 -7.94 -3.27
N SER A 61 4.58 -8.50 -3.59
CA SER A 61 5.76 -7.73 -3.89
C SER A 61 6.68 -8.44 -4.87
N THR A 62 7.53 -7.67 -5.52
CA THR A 62 8.57 -8.19 -6.40
C THR A 62 9.85 -7.39 -6.21
N ALA A 63 10.99 -8.09 -6.27
CA ALA A 63 12.27 -7.44 -6.24
C ALA A 63 12.46 -6.64 -7.54
N LEU A 64 12.94 -5.42 -7.41
CA LEU A 64 13.37 -4.62 -8.54
C LEU A 64 14.85 -4.89 -8.80
N GLU A 65 15.29 -4.77 -10.06
CA GLU A 65 16.71 -4.86 -10.36
C GLU A 65 17.47 -3.81 -9.55
N ALA A 66 18.31 -4.30 -8.67
CA ALA A 66 19.01 -3.47 -7.74
C ALA A 66 20.13 -2.68 -8.43
N ASP A 67 20.14 -1.41 -8.24
CA ASP A 67 21.42 -0.70 -8.14
C ASP A 67 22.20 -1.39 -7.00
N GLN A 68 23.44 -1.76 -7.25
CA GLN A 68 24.26 -2.70 -6.45
C GLN A 68 24.36 -2.41 -4.95
N LYS A 69 23.80 -1.31 -4.46
CA LYS A 69 23.98 -0.87 -3.07
C LYS A 69 22.75 -1.03 -2.20
N MET A 70 21.53 -1.12 -2.79
CA MET A 70 20.32 -1.17 -2.01
C MET A 70 19.26 -2.02 -2.69
N ALA A 71 18.80 -3.07 -2.01
CA ALA A 71 17.72 -3.91 -2.50
C ALA A 71 16.42 -3.11 -2.52
N LYS A 72 15.91 -2.78 -3.69
CA LYS A 72 14.59 -2.17 -3.88
C LYS A 72 13.56 -3.23 -4.15
N ARG A 73 12.36 -3.01 -3.65
CA ARG A 73 11.22 -3.90 -3.87
C ARG A 73 9.98 -3.08 -4.15
N LEU A 74 9.23 -3.50 -5.16
CA LEU A 74 7.93 -2.93 -5.50
C LEU A 74 6.84 -3.71 -4.78
N TYR A 75 5.93 -2.98 -4.13
CA TYR A 75 4.79 -3.53 -3.40
C TYR A 75 3.50 -3.12 -4.08
N LEU A 76 2.60 -4.06 -4.25
CA LEU A 76 1.20 -3.79 -4.58
C LEU A 76 0.38 -4.12 -3.34
N LEU A 77 -0.31 -3.11 -2.81
CA LEU A 77 -1.00 -3.22 -1.52
C LEU A 77 -2.49 -2.93 -1.69
N GLN A 78 -3.31 -3.77 -1.08
CA GLN A 78 -4.75 -3.60 -1.05
C GLN A 78 -5.20 -3.46 0.40
N PRO A 79 -5.46 -2.23 0.89
CA PRO A 79 -6.02 -2.04 2.21
C PRO A 79 -7.48 -2.47 2.23
N LYS A 80 -7.87 -3.27 3.22
CA LYS A 80 -9.24 -3.69 3.45
C LYS A 80 -9.95 -2.80 4.45
N THR A 81 -9.21 -1.97 5.17
CA THR A 81 -9.66 -0.95 6.10
C THR A 81 -9.08 0.40 5.69
N GLY A 82 -9.58 1.48 6.26
CA GLY A 82 -9.13 2.83 5.90
C GLY A 82 -8.56 3.61 7.07
N LYS A 83 -7.60 3.05 7.81
CA LYS A 83 -6.98 3.73 8.94
C LYS A 83 -5.93 4.73 8.47
N THR A 84 -5.71 5.77 9.29
CA THR A 84 -4.72 6.82 9.01
C THR A 84 -3.31 6.24 8.83
N HIS A 85 -2.62 6.62 7.77
CA HIS A 85 -1.27 6.14 7.44
C HIS A 85 -1.15 4.61 7.32
N GLN A 86 -2.25 3.91 7.08
CA GLN A 86 -2.28 2.44 7.18
C GLN A 86 -1.19 1.75 6.37
N ILE A 87 -1.03 2.12 5.10
CA ILE A 87 -0.02 1.49 4.22
C ILE A 87 1.40 1.82 4.67
N ARG A 88 1.62 3.07 5.08
CA ARG A 88 2.93 3.53 5.58
C ARG A 88 3.34 2.74 6.83
N VAL A 89 2.39 2.55 7.74
CA VAL A 89 2.59 1.78 8.98
C VAL A 89 2.77 0.30 8.68
N ALA A 90 2.00 -0.24 7.74
CA ALA A 90 2.09 -1.65 7.34
C ALA A 90 3.50 -1.98 6.83
N LEU A 91 4.05 -1.19 5.93
CA LEU A 91 5.40 -1.42 5.41
C LEU A 91 6.47 -1.19 6.47
N LYS A 92 6.29 -0.22 7.35
CA LYS A 92 7.18 -0.03 8.51
C LYS A 92 7.20 -1.28 9.39
N SER A 93 6.06 -1.91 9.61
CA SER A 93 5.94 -3.12 10.44
C SER A 93 6.66 -4.33 9.81
N LEU A 94 6.81 -4.36 8.50
CA LEU A 94 7.59 -5.37 7.79
C LEU A 94 9.10 -5.14 7.87
N GLY A 95 9.53 -4.03 8.45
CA GLY A 95 10.94 -3.63 8.48
C GLY A 95 11.38 -2.91 7.21
N CYS A 96 10.45 -2.53 6.33
CA CYS A 96 10.73 -1.89 5.04
C CYS A 96 9.87 -0.64 4.88
N PRO A 97 10.17 0.46 5.62
CA PRO A 97 9.42 1.70 5.45
C PRO A 97 9.54 2.21 4.01
N ILE A 98 8.49 2.89 3.55
CA ILE A 98 8.42 3.40 2.18
C ILE A 98 9.60 4.34 1.90
N LEU A 99 10.21 4.16 0.73
CA LEU A 99 11.29 5.03 0.26
C LEU A 99 10.79 6.49 0.20
N GLY A 100 11.50 7.38 0.86
CA GLY A 100 11.15 8.80 0.97
C GLY A 100 10.17 9.13 2.09
N ASP A 101 9.69 8.16 2.85
CA ASP A 101 8.79 8.39 3.97
C ASP A 101 9.56 8.70 5.26
N GLN A 102 9.92 9.94 5.45
CA GLN A 102 10.75 10.37 6.57
C GLN A 102 10.09 10.15 7.93
N ARG A 103 8.77 10.32 8.03
CA ARG A 103 8.02 10.13 9.29
C ARG A 103 8.19 8.71 9.85
N TYR A 104 8.26 7.72 8.99
CA TYR A 104 8.43 6.30 9.36
C TYR A 104 9.85 5.79 9.11
N LYS A 105 10.81 6.70 8.98
CA LYS A 105 12.24 6.40 8.84
C LYS A 105 12.59 5.66 7.55
N GLY A 106 11.86 5.95 6.49
CA GLY A 106 12.25 5.53 5.15
C GLY A 106 13.53 6.21 4.70
N ALA A 107 14.26 5.56 3.81
CA ALA A 107 15.47 6.13 3.22
C ALA A 107 15.14 7.42 2.46
N GLU A 108 16.08 8.35 2.41
CA GLU A 108 15.92 9.61 1.72
C GLU A 108 15.73 9.40 0.22
N ALA A 109 14.81 10.15 -0.37
CA ALA A 109 14.52 10.12 -1.80
C ALA A 109 13.91 11.45 -2.24
N ASP A 110 13.76 11.62 -3.55
CA ASP A 110 13.15 12.82 -4.15
C ASP A 110 11.66 12.98 -3.79
N ARG A 111 11.01 11.92 -3.37
CA ARG A 111 9.60 11.89 -2.98
C ARG A 111 9.29 10.69 -2.11
N CYS A 112 8.09 10.66 -1.54
CA CYS A 112 7.55 9.45 -0.91
C CYS A 112 6.99 8.54 -2.01
N TYR A 113 7.56 7.34 -2.16
CA TYR A 113 7.19 6.40 -3.23
C TYR A 113 5.96 5.58 -2.87
N LEU A 114 4.85 6.27 -2.70
CA LEU A 114 3.52 5.71 -2.48
C LEU A 114 2.56 6.33 -3.48
N HIS A 115 1.86 5.49 -4.25
CA HIS A 115 0.99 5.94 -5.33
C HIS A 115 -0.35 5.18 -5.29
N ALA A 116 -1.46 5.90 -5.31
CA ALA A 116 -2.78 5.32 -5.49
C ALA A 116 -2.93 4.87 -6.94
N PHE A 117 -2.89 3.55 -7.16
CA PHE A 117 -2.75 2.98 -8.50
C PHE A 117 -4.10 2.61 -9.10
N SER A 118 -4.98 1.98 -8.35
CA SER A 118 -6.26 1.55 -8.88
C SER A 118 -7.39 1.69 -7.87
N LEU A 119 -8.58 1.91 -8.41
CA LEU A 119 -9.82 2.05 -7.66
C LEU A 119 -10.90 1.28 -8.40
N VAL A 120 -11.54 0.32 -7.75
CA VAL A 120 -12.63 -0.47 -8.30
C VAL A 120 -13.82 -0.40 -7.35
N PHE A 121 -15.00 -0.10 -7.87
CA PHE A 121 -16.22 -0.04 -7.08
C PHE A 121 -17.44 -0.24 -7.96
N ASN A 122 -18.56 -0.64 -7.33
CA ASN A 122 -19.85 -0.70 -7.99
C ASN A 122 -20.58 0.62 -7.84
N TRP A 123 -21.07 1.15 -8.94
CA TRP A 123 -21.85 2.38 -8.96
C TRP A 123 -23.05 2.18 -9.88
N GLN A 124 -24.27 2.27 -9.34
CA GLN A 124 -25.51 2.12 -10.11
C GLN A 124 -25.51 0.84 -10.98
N ASP A 125 -25.21 -0.31 -10.34
CA ASP A 125 -25.13 -1.63 -10.97
C ASP A 125 -24.05 -1.80 -12.05
N GLN A 126 -23.09 -0.86 -12.11
CA GLN A 126 -21.95 -0.95 -13.01
C GLN A 126 -20.64 -1.05 -12.22
N VAL A 127 -19.73 -1.90 -12.67
CA VAL A 127 -18.38 -1.95 -12.13
C VAL A 127 -17.57 -0.82 -12.74
N MET A 128 -17.12 0.09 -11.88
CA MET A 128 -16.24 1.19 -12.25
C MET A 128 -14.81 0.82 -11.87
N SER A 129 -13.89 0.99 -12.82
CA SER A 129 -12.48 0.68 -12.61
C SER A 129 -11.62 1.83 -13.14
N PHE A 130 -10.73 2.32 -12.30
CA PHE A 130 -9.79 3.39 -12.65
C PHE A 130 -8.38 2.93 -12.31
N GLN A 131 -7.46 3.11 -13.24
CA GLN A 131 -6.04 2.84 -13.03
C GLN A 131 -5.24 4.05 -13.47
N CYS A 132 -4.19 4.36 -12.71
CA CYS A 132 -3.29 5.45 -13.00
C CYS A 132 -1.86 5.03 -12.65
N GLU A 133 -1.02 4.88 -13.66
CA GLU A 133 0.40 4.63 -13.45
C GLU A 133 1.10 5.88 -12.92
N PRO A 134 2.09 5.74 -12.03
CA PRO A 134 2.83 6.90 -11.56
C PRO A 134 3.68 7.49 -12.69
N GLU A 135 3.61 8.81 -12.85
CA GLU A 135 4.33 9.54 -13.90
C GLU A 135 5.60 10.21 -13.40
N LEU A 136 5.63 10.53 -12.09
CA LEU A 136 6.73 11.27 -11.49
C LEU A 136 7.56 10.35 -10.59
N GLY A 137 8.88 10.43 -10.73
CA GLY A 137 9.80 9.65 -9.93
C GLY A 137 10.40 8.47 -10.69
N ASP A 138 11.27 7.74 -10.02
CA ASP A 138 11.99 6.61 -10.58
C ASP A 138 11.22 5.31 -10.31
N TRP A 139 10.15 5.10 -11.09
CA TRP A 139 9.33 3.90 -11.02
C TRP A 139 9.75 2.90 -12.11
N PRO A 140 9.54 1.58 -11.89
CA PRO A 140 9.83 0.59 -12.92
C PRO A 140 8.88 0.70 -14.11
N ASN A 141 9.23 0.02 -15.21
CA ASN A 141 8.33 -0.12 -16.34
C ASN A 141 7.25 -1.15 -16.03
N PHE A 142 6.01 -0.68 -15.83
CA PHE A 142 4.89 -1.54 -15.45
C PHE A 142 4.41 -2.47 -16.57
N ALA A 143 4.79 -2.23 -17.82
CA ALA A 143 4.50 -3.14 -18.91
C ALA A 143 5.19 -4.51 -18.73
N GLU A 144 6.27 -4.56 -17.97
CA GLU A 144 7.06 -5.76 -17.72
C GLU A 144 6.73 -6.43 -16.38
N ILE A 145 5.84 -5.82 -15.57
CA ILE A 145 5.52 -6.29 -14.22
C ILE A 145 4.03 -6.52 -14.10
N ASP A 146 3.64 -7.77 -13.95
CA ASP A 146 2.24 -8.16 -13.79
C ASP A 146 1.94 -8.52 -12.34
N LEU A 147 1.92 -7.51 -11.47
CA LEU A 147 1.58 -7.70 -10.07
C LEU A 147 0.08 -7.91 -9.84
N LEU A 148 -0.77 -7.29 -10.67
CA LEU A 148 -2.22 -7.40 -10.50
C LEU A 148 -2.71 -8.83 -10.68
N SER A 149 -2.15 -9.59 -11.61
CA SER A 149 -2.55 -10.97 -11.81
C SER A 149 -2.30 -11.83 -10.57
N ALA A 150 -1.28 -11.52 -9.79
CA ALA A 150 -0.98 -12.25 -8.55
C ALA A 150 -2.06 -12.07 -7.48
N PHE A 151 -2.80 -10.96 -7.51
CA PHE A 151 -3.93 -10.71 -6.59
C PHE A 151 -5.18 -11.51 -6.97
N TYR A 152 -5.34 -11.78 -8.24
CA TYR A 152 -6.55 -12.40 -8.80
C TYR A 152 -6.32 -13.84 -9.28
N ALA A 153 -5.13 -14.34 -9.05
CA ALA A 153 -4.78 -15.70 -9.43
C ALA A 153 -5.42 -16.77 -8.54
#